data_b40ac2555d35f2e169e9076961206d06
#
_entry.id   b40ac2555d35f2e169e9076961206d06
#
_cell.length_a   1.000
_cell.length_b   1.000
_cell.length_c   1.000
_cell.angle_alpha   90.00
_cell.angle_beta   90.00
_cell.angle_gamma   90.00
#
_symmetry.space_group_name_H-M   'P 1'
#
loop_
_entity.id
_entity.type
_entity.pdbx_description
1 polymer ?
#
loop_
_entity_poly.entity_id
_entity_poly.type
_entity_poly.pdbx_seq_one_letter_code
_entity_poly.pdbx_strand_id
1 'polypeptide(L)'
;MSTIAAVSTPRGAGGISVIRISGENALGVSDKIFTSVSSKFAPSEMDGYTCAYGKISKDNDIIDDCVLTVFRAPKSYTGEDVVEISCHGGIFVTEKILQLIYSNGAVPAEAGEFTKRAFLNGKMNLIQAEAVMDIISAEGEASRKCAVALREGALFLSIHSVSEKLLHLLGELGAWVDYPEEDIPEVDNDAMLEVLNRSADALENILSTYDCGRILREGIDTAIVGKPNVGKSTLMNLLSGCERSIVTDIAGTTRDIVEESVRLGDIVLRLSDTAGIHDTDDIVESFGVKKANDKIDNAELILAVFDNSEKLTPEDVEISERCKGKNAVAVINKTDKEKMLDTDYIESHFDKVVYISAGNGSGISNLQNVLTDLFKTNSINYNAGILANERQRSCVVNSLNSLRESIDALKQGYTLDAVNILIDDAENYLLELTGERASEAVVNEVFSHFCVGK
;
A
#
# COMPACT_ATOMS: atom_id res chain seq x y z
N MET A 1 -10.24 -13.77 -24.13
CA MET A 1 -10.94 -13.16 -22.98
C MET A 1 -12.03 -12.24 -23.47
N SER A 2 -13.11 -12.00 -22.68
CA SER A 2 -14.15 -11.04 -23.04
C SER A 2 -13.62 -9.61 -23.16
N THR A 3 -14.22 -8.77 -24.00
CA THR A 3 -13.90 -7.34 -24.00
C THR A 3 -14.60 -6.66 -22.83
N ILE A 4 -13.83 -5.97 -22.00
CA ILE A 4 -14.32 -5.28 -20.79
C ILE A 4 -14.30 -3.79 -20.95
N ALA A 5 -15.14 -3.09 -20.20
CA ALA A 5 -15.13 -1.64 -20.13
C ALA A 5 -15.49 -1.15 -18.72
N ALA A 6 -14.89 -0.02 -18.32
CA ALA A 6 -15.22 0.70 -17.10
C ALA A 6 -14.81 2.17 -17.20
N VAL A 7 -15.36 2.98 -16.29
CA VAL A 7 -14.89 4.34 -16.03
C VAL A 7 -13.61 4.27 -15.20
N SER A 8 -12.53 4.88 -15.70
CA SER A 8 -11.20 4.89 -15.07
C SER A 8 -10.91 6.15 -14.24
N THR A 9 -11.78 7.14 -14.28
CA THR A 9 -11.72 8.36 -13.44
C THR A 9 -12.62 8.20 -12.21
N PRO A 10 -12.38 8.97 -11.13
CA PRO A 10 -13.26 8.96 -9.96
C PRO A 10 -14.73 9.24 -10.34
N ARG A 11 -15.66 8.60 -9.64
CA ARG A 11 -17.10 8.82 -9.83
C ARG A 11 -17.48 10.17 -9.23
N GLY A 12 -17.88 11.11 -10.08
CA GLY A 12 -18.28 12.45 -9.67
C GLY A 12 -18.42 13.36 -10.87
N ALA A 13 -19.06 14.52 -10.70
CA ALA A 13 -19.10 15.54 -11.74
C ALA A 13 -17.74 16.23 -11.85
N GLY A 14 -17.15 16.20 -13.03
CA GLY A 14 -15.84 16.80 -13.33
C GLY A 14 -15.80 17.36 -14.75
N GLY A 15 -14.67 17.95 -15.13
CA GLY A 15 -14.50 18.47 -16.50
C GLY A 15 -14.38 17.36 -17.54
N ILE A 16 -13.71 16.25 -17.19
CA ILE A 16 -13.43 15.12 -18.08
C ILE A 16 -13.65 13.82 -17.32
N SER A 17 -14.18 12.81 -18.01
CA SER A 17 -14.21 11.42 -17.59
C SER A 17 -13.55 10.54 -18.64
N VAL A 18 -12.84 9.50 -18.21
CA VAL A 18 -12.19 8.53 -19.10
C VAL A 18 -12.84 7.17 -18.94
N ILE A 19 -13.33 6.62 -20.04
CA ILE A 19 -13.84 5.25 -20.12
C ILE A 19 -12.80 4.42 -20.84
N ARG A 20 -12.39 3.31 -20.23
CA ARG A 20 -11.42 2.37 -20.82
C ARG A 20 -12.13 1.12 -21.29
N ILE A 21 -11.77 0.65 -22.48
CA ILE A 21 -12.21 -0.60 -23.09
C ILE A 21 -10.96 -1.44 -23.35
N SER A 22 -10.92 -2.71 -22.97
CA SER A 22 -9.80 -3.61 -23.22
C SER A 22 -10.28 -4.98 -23.67
N GLY A 23 -9.59 -5.57 -24.62
CA GLY A 23 -9.86 -6.91 -25.12
C GLY A 23 -9.83 -6.99 -26.64
N GLU A 24 -9.99 -8.20 -27.15
CA GLU A 24 -9.88 -8.51 -28.58
C GLU A 24 -10.83 -7.70 -29.47
N ASN A 25 -12.03 -7.35 -28.96
CA ASN A 25 -13.03 -6.58 -29.73
C ASN A 25 -13.13 -5.11 -29.29
N ALA A 26 -12.12 -4.57 -28.55
CA ALA A 26 -12.17 -3.18 -28.06
C ALA A 26 -12.32 -2.15 -29.19
N LEU A 27 -11.62 -2.37 -30.28
CA LEU A 27 -11.69 -1.52 -31.45
C LEU A 27 -13.01 -1.66 -32.20
N GLY A 28 -13.50 -2.90 -32.41
CA GLY A 28 -14.76 -3.16 -33.05
C GLY A 28 -15.99 -2.60 -32.32
N VAL A 29 -15.95 -2.57 -30.98
CA VAL A 29 -16.94 -1.88 -30.15
C VAL A 29 -16.88 -0.37 -30.41
N SER A 30 -15.66 0.19 -30.44
CA SER A 30 -15.45 1.62 -30.65
C SER A 30 -15.87 2.10 -32.04
N ASP A 31 -15.65 1.28 -33.08
CA ASP A 31 -16.07 1.58 -34.45
C ASP A 31 -17.60 1.81 -34.57
N LYS A 32 -18.38 1.13 -33.75
CA LYS A 32 -19.85 1.21 -33.80
C LYS A 32 -20.42 2.47 -33.16
N ILE A 33 -19.66 3.10 -32.28
CA ILE A 33 -20.18 4.19 -31.42
C ILE A 33 -19.49 5.53 -31.67
N PHE A 34 -18.28 5.54 -32.28
CA PHE A 34 -17.45 6.72 -32.46
C PHE A 34 -17.37 7.10 -33.95
N THR A 35 -17.51 8.40 -34.20
CA THR A 35 -17.30 8.99 -35.55
C THR A 35 -16.31 10.14 -35.46
N SER A 36 -15.16 9.98 -36.11
CA SER A 36 -14.12 11.04 -36.13
C SER A 36 -14.59 12.25 -36.98
N VAL A 37 -14.31 13.44 -36.46
CA VAL A 37 -14.58 14.70 -37.20
C VAL A 37 -13.51 15.01 -38.25
N SER A 38 -12.26 14.67 -37.94
CA SER A 38 -11.09 15.07 -38.73
C SER A 38 -10.47 13.97 -39.58
N SER A 39 -10.76 12.71 -39.29
CA SER A 39 -10.21 11.57 -40.05
C SER A 39 -11.33 10.74 -40.69
N LYS A 40 -11.03 10.15 -41.85
CA LYS A 40 -11.92 9.21 -42.53
C LYS A 40 -11.75 7.79 -42.01
N PHE A 41 -10.91 7.60 -40.97
CA PHE A 41 -10.55 6.28 -40.43
C PHE A 41 -11.41 5.92 -39.24
N ALA A 42 -11.83 4.67 -39.21
CA ALA A 42 -12.43 4.06 -38.05
C ALA A 42 -11.36 3.79 -36.94
N PRO A 43 -11.73 3.71 -35.64
CA PRO A 43 -10.81 3.32 -34.60
C PRO A 43 -9.97 2.06 -34.87
N SER A 44 -10.56 1.08 -35.57
CA SER A 44 -9.89 -0.15 -35.98
C SER A 44 -8.79 0.05 -37.05
N GLU A 45 -8.78 1.18 -37.73
CA GLU A 45 -7.77 1.54 -38.75
C GLU A 45 -6.69 2.47 -38.18
N MET A 46 -6.86 2.95 -36.94
CA MET A 46 -5.89 3.86 -36.29
C MET A 46 -4.67 3.09 -35.80
N ASP A 47 -3.50 3.73 -35.91
CA ASP A 47 -2.27 3.23 -35.31
C ASP A 47 -2.30 3.34 -33.80
N GLY A 48 -1.52 2.47 -33.13
CA GLY A 48 -1.35 2.55 -31.67
C GLY A 48 -0.69 3.88 -31.27
N TYR A 49 -1.07 4.39 -30.07
CA TYR A 49 -0.64 5.68 -29.52
C TYR A 49 -1.09 6.88 -30.33
N THR A 50 -2.21 6.74 -31.04
CA THR A 50 -2.84 7.85 -31.77
C THR A 50 -4.20 8.19 -31.13
N CYS A 51 -4.62 9.44 -31.33
CA CYS A 51 -5.91 9.91 -30.88
C CYS A 51 -6.70 10.60 -31.98
N ALA A 52 -8.02 10.60 -31.85
CA ALA A 52 -8.91 11.29 -32.78
C ALA A 52 -9.99 12.06 -31.99
N TYR A 53 -10.26 13.29 -32.39
CA TYR A 53 -11.43 14.03 -31.94
C TYR A 53 -12.66 13.61 -32.75
N GLY A 54 -13.76 13.35 -32.07
CA GLY A 54 -14.97 12.86 -32.69
C GLY A 54 -16.21 12.92 -31.79
N LYS A 55 -17.22 12.22 -32.21
CA LYS A 55 -18.52 12.19 -31.54
C LYS A 55 -18.90 10.76 -31.18
N ILE A 56 -19.45 10.58 -30.01
CA ILE A 56 -20.15 9.38 -29.62
C ILE A 56 -21.64 9.58 -29.93
N SER A 57 -22.22 8.65 -30.70
CA SER A 57 -23.63 8.73 -31.10
C SER A 57 -24.32 7.37 -31.05
N LYS A 58 -25.64 7.40 -30.85
CA LYS A 58 -26.52 6.26 -30.97
C LYS A 58 -27.67 6.64 -31.92
N ASP A 59 -27.88 5.87 -32.97
CA ASP A 59 -28.98 6.07 -33.93
C ASP A 59 -29.10 7.54 -34.47
N ASN A 60 -27.97 8.17 -34.77
CA ASN A 60 -27.82 9.59 -35.14
C ASN A 60 -28.06 10.62 -34.01
N ASP A 61 -28.36 10.18 -32.77
CA ASP A 61 -28.39 11.06 -31.62
C ASP A 61 -26.99 11.21 -31.03
N ILE A 62 -26.44 12.42 -31.06
CA ILE A 62 -25.13 12.73 -30.51
C ILE A 62 -25.24 12.76 -28.98
N ILE A 63 -24.44 11.91 -28.33
CA ILE A 63 -24.38 11.84 -26.86
C ILE A 63 -23.36 12.85 -26.34
N ASP A 64 -22.17 12.86 -26.95
CA ASP A 64 -21.09 13.73 -26.53
C ASP A 64 -20.01 13.91 -27.62
N ASP A 65 -19.24 14.99 -27.52
CA ASP A 65 -17.98 15.18 -28.23
C ASP A 65 -16.83 14.63 -27.35
N CYS A 66 -15.91 13.86 -27.92
CA CYS A 66 -14.85 13.21 -27.15
C CYS A 66 -13.53 13.10 -27.91
N VAL A 67 -12.48 12.77 -27.18
CA VAL A 67 -11.20 12.32 -27.72
C VAL A 67 -11.07 10.83 -27.47
N LEU A 68 -10.88 10.06 -28.53
CA LEU A 68 -10.62 8.62 -28.48
C LEU A 68 -9.15 8.36 -28.71
N THR A 69 -8.52 7.55 -27.86
CA THR A 69 -7.12 7.14 -27.96
C THR A 69 -7.04 5.63 -28.13
N VAL A 70 -6.20 5.16 -29.06
CA VAL A 70 -5.99 3.74 -29.36
C VAL A 70 -4.62 3.28 -28.87
N PHE A 71 -4.59 2.13 -28.21
CA PHE A 71 -3.36 1.41 -27.85
C PHE A 71 -3.47 -0.02 -28.40
N ARG A 72 -2.51 -0.40 -29.24
CA ARG A 72 -2.48 -1.73 -29.87
C ARG A 72 -1.70 -2.75 -29.03
N ALA A 73 -2.20 -3.95 -28.99
CA ALA A 73 -1.49 -5.10 -28.44
C ALA A 73 -0.14 -5.30 -29.13
N PRO A 74 0.94 -5.73 -28.41
CA PRO A 74 1.05 -5.85 -26.97
C PRO A 74 1.44 -4.55 -26.28
N LYS A 75 1.53 -3.42 -26.99
CA LYS A 75 1.98 -2.11 -26.48
C LYS A 75 0.82 -1.33 -25.89
N SER A 76 0.19 -1.87 -24.83
CA SER A 76 -0.90 -1.26 -24.07
C SER A 76 -0.73 -1.56 -22.59
N TYR A 77 -1.60 -1.03 -21.74
CA TYR A 77 -1.59 -1.29 -20.31
C TYR A 77 -1.83 -2.77 -19.98
N THR A 78 -2.86 -3.35 -20.56
CA THR A 78 -3.26 -4.75 -20.34
C THR A 78 -2.49 -5.76 -21.21
N GLY A 79 -1.77 -5.30 -22.23
CA GLY A 79 -1.20 -6.17 -23.28
C GLY A 79 -2.21 -6.56 -24.37
N GLU A 80 -3.49 -6.20 -24.22
CA GLU A 80 -4.56 -6.35 -25.24
C GLU A 80 -4.72 -5.06 -26.06
N ASP A 81 -5.61 -5.07 -27.06
CA ASP A 81 -6.06 -3.81 -27.67
C ASP A 81 -6.87 -3.01 -26.63
N VAL A 82 -6.51 -1.74 -26.47
CA VAL A 82 -7.15 -0.83 -25.51
C VAL A 82 -7.60 0.44 -26.21
N VAL A 83 -8.81 0.87 -25.89
CA VAL A 83 -9.35 2.17 -26.30
C VAL A 83 -9.70 2.98 -25.04
N GLU A 84 -9.26 4.23 -25.03
CA GLU A 84 -9.68 5.20 -24.01
C GLU A 84 -10.50 6.30 -24.65
N ILE A 85 -11.68 6.54 -24.09
CA ILE A 85 -12.61 7.59 -24.52
C ILE A 85 -12.64 8.66 -23.43
N SER A 86 -12.06 9.81 -23.74
CA SER A 86 -12.12 11.01 -22.90
C SER A 86 -13.34 11.84 -23.30
N CYS A 87 -14.39 11.80 -22.48
CA CYS A 87 -15.65 12.50 -22.67
C CYS A 87 -15.87 13.58 -21.59
N HIS A 88 -16.94 14.38 -21.69
CA HIS A 88 -17.30 15.30 -20.62
C HIS A 88 -17.67 14.53 -19.35
N GLY A 89 -17.15 15.00 -18.20
CA GLY A 89 -17.22 14.32 -16.90
C GLY A 89 -18.58 14.47 -16.17
N GLY A 90 -19.68 14.59 -16.91
CA GLY A 90 -21.03 14.53 -16.35
C GLY A 90 -21.42 13.09 -16.07
N ILE A 91 -21.88 12.78 -14.85
CA ILE A 91 -22.24 11.41 -14.42
C ILE A 91 -23.20 10.77 -15.42
N PHE A 92 -24.27 11.46 -15.83
CA PHE A 92 -25.27 10.94 -16.74
C PHE A 92 -24.69 10.66 -18.15
N VAL A 93 -23.84 11.56 -18.66
CA VAL A 93 -23.20 11.40 -19.98
C VAL A 93 -22.27 10.20 -19.99
N THR A 94 -21.43 10.10 -18.96
CA THR A 94 -20.47 9.01 -18.79
C THR A 94 -21.20 7.65 -18.70
N GLU A 95 -22.28 7.56 -17.91
CA GLU A 95 -23.09 6.34 -17.81
C GLU A 95 -23.77 6.00 -19.12
N LYS A 96 -24.30 6.98 -19.86
CA LYS A 96 -24.94 6.78 -21.15
C LYS A 96 -23.96 6.22 -22.18
N ILE A 97 -22.72 6.72 -22.21
CA ILE A 97 -21.64 6.20 -23.08
C ILE A 97 -21.27 4.78 -22.66
N LEU A 98 -21.10 4.52 -21.37
CA LEU A 98 -20.75 3.19 -20.85
C LEU A 98 -21.83 2.15 -21.20
N GLN A 99 -23.10 2.49 -21.03
CA GLN A 99 -24.22 1.63 -21.43
C GLN A 99 -24.24 1.35 -22.95
N LEU A 100 -23.89 2.34 -23.76
CA LEU A 100 -23.76 2.17 -25.21
C LEU A 100 -22.61 1.20 -25.56
N ILE A 101 -21.48 1.28 -24.86
CA ILE A 101 -20.34 0.36 -25.00
C ILE A 101 -20.77 -1.07 -24.68
N TYR A 102 -21.50 -1.29 -23.56
CA TYR A 102 -22.01 -2.60 -23.17
C TYR A 102 -22.99 -3.16 -24.21
N SER A 103 -23.92 -2.33 -24.71
CA SER A 103 -24.88 -2.76 -25.75
C SER A 103 -24.23 -3.14 -27.07
N ASN A 104 -22.95 -2.78 -27.29
CA ASN A 104 -22.17 -3.12 -28.46
C ASN A 104 -21.17 -4.26 -28.26
N GLY A 105 -21.23 -4.95 -27.13
CA GLY A 105 -20.53 -6.23 -26.92
C GLY A 105 -19.41 -6.23 -25.89
N ALA A 106 -19.17 -5.13 -25.20
CA ALA A 106 -18.32 -5.14 -24.01
C ALA A 106 -19.14 -5.59 -22.76
N VAL A 107 -18.45 -6.09 -21.75
CA VAL A 107 -19.01 -6.40 -20.45
C VAL A 107 -18.41 -5.48 -19.37
N PRO A 108 -19.10 -5.26 -18.25
CA PRO A 108 -18.53 -4.54 -17.12
C PRO A 108 -17.23 -5.19 -16.63
N ALA A 109 -16.21 -4.37 -16.40
CA ALA A 109 -14.99 -4.84 -15.78
C ALA A 109 -15.19 -5.05 -14.27
N GLU A 110 -14.57 -6.09 -13.73
CA GLU A 110 -14.49 -6.34 -12.29
C GLU A 110 -13.47 -5.40 -11.62
N ALA A 111 -13.42 -5.42 -10.28
CA ALA A 111 -12.40 -4.70 -9.52
C ALA A 111 -11.01 -5.17 -9.94
N GLY A 112 -10.10 -4.23 -10.26
CA GLY A 112 -8.73 -4.53 -10.65
C GLY A 112 -8.55 -5.29 -11.97
N GLU A 113 -9.60 -5.52 -12.77
CA GLU A 113 -9.52 -6.44 -13.90
C GLU A 113 -8.52 -6.01 -14.98
N PHE A 114 -8.35 -4.72 -15.23
CA PHE A 114 -7.34 -4.25 -16.20
C PHE A 114 -5.91 -4.55 -15.72
N THR A 115 -5.63 -4.35 -14.42
CA THR A 115 -4.32 -4.66 -13.85
C THR A 115 -4.09 -6.17 -13.75
N LYS A 116 -5.15 -6.94 -13.43
CA LYS A 116 -5.13 -8.40 -13.46
C LYS A 116 -4.78 -8.93 -14.85
N ARG A 117 -5.37 -8.39 -15.90
CA ARG A 117 -5.02 -8.75 -17.29
C ARG A 117 -3.58 -8.36 -17.64
N ALA A 118 -3.11 -7.20 -17.18
CA ALA A 118 -1.71 -6.80 -17.34
C ALA A 118 -0.77 -7.81 -16.68
N PHE A 119 -1.08 -8.27 -15.47
CA PHE A 119 -0.34 -9.33 -14.77
C PHE A 119 -0.39 -10.65 -15.55
N LEU A 120 -1.56 -11.13 -15.93
CA LEU A 120 -1.74 -12.40 -16.67
C LEU A 120 -1.05 -12.38 -18.05
N ASN A 121 -0.94 -11.21 -18.68
CA ASN A 121 -0.24 -11.02 -19.96
C ASN A 121 1.26 -10.70 -19.78
N GLY A 122 1.81 -10.87 -18.57
CA GLY A 122 3.25 -10.72 -18.29
C GLY A 122 3.77 -9.28 -18.39
N LYS A 123 2.90 -8.26 -18.33
CA LYS A 123 3.31 -6.83 -18.34
C LYS A 123 3.90 -6.39 -17.02
N MET A 124 3.58 -7.08 -15.94
CA MET A 124 4.05 -6.84 -14.58
C MET A 124 3.91 -8.10 -13.74
N ASN A 125 4.71 -8.23 -12.68
CA ASN A 125 4.56 -9.25 -11.66
C ASN A 125 3.54 -8.84 -10.58
N LEU A 126 3.23 -9.74 -9.63
CA LEU A 126 2.21 -9.49 -8.61
C LEU A 126 2.59 -8.35 -7.65
N ILE A 127 3.88 -8.23 -7.29
CA ILE A 127 4.41 -7.12 -6.46
C ILE A 127 4.18 -5.78 -7.16
N GLN A 128 4.48 -5.71 -8.45
CA GLN A 128 4.30 -4.51 -9.26
C GLN A 128 2.83 -4.15 -9.45
N ALA A 129 1.96 -5.17 -9.52
CA ALA A 129 0.51 -4.97 -9.58
C ALA A 129 0.00 -4.35 -8.28
N GLU A 130 0.35 -4.91 -7.11
CA GLU A 130 0.01 -4.33 -5.79
C GLU A 130 0.47 -2.86 -5.68
N ALA A 131 1.67 -2.56 -6.14
CA ALA A 131 2.23 -1.22 -6.10
C ALA A 131 1.42 -0.18 -6.93
N VAL A 132 0.61 -0.60 -7.91
CA VAL A 132 -0.30 0.31 -8.63
C VAL A 132 -1.32 0.93 -7.68
N MET A 133 -1.88 0.13 -6.75
CA MET A 133 -2.81 0.66 -5.74
C MET A 133 -2.09 1.50 -4.70
N ASP A 134 -0.89 1.10 -4.29
CA ASP A 134 -0.08 1.87 -3.35
C ASP A 134 0.28 3.27 -3.90
N ILE A 135 0.51 3.39 -5.22
CA ILE A 135 0.70 4.71 -5.86
C ILE A 135 -0.57 5.56 -5.81
N ILE A 136 -1.74 4.94 -6.02
CA ILE A 136 -3.03 5.65 -6.04
C ILE A 136 -3.42 6.11 -4.66
N SER A 137 -3.17 5.30 -3.64
CA SER A 137 -3.49 5.56 -2.23
C SER A 137 -2.40 6.30 -1.47
N ALA A 138 -1.26 6.62 -2.11
CA ALA A 138 -0.16 7.28 -1.43
C ALA A 138 -0.55 8.67 -0.91
N GLU A 139 -0.49 8.87 0.40
CA GLU A 139 -0.84 10.11 1.08
C GLU A 139 0.38 11.00 1.38
N GLY A 140 1.61 10.49 1.14
CA GLY A 140 2.85 11.21 1.41
C GLY A 140 3.95 10.97 0.38
N GLU A 141 4.97 11.83 0.39
CA GLU A 141 6.09 11.72 -0.57
C GLU A 141 6.90 10.44 -0.37
N ALA A 142 7.12 10.01 0.88
CA ALA A 142 7.82 8.77 1.18
C ALA A 142 6.99 7.54 0.74
N SER A 143 5.67 7.52 1.00
CA SER A 143 4.76 6.49 0.53
C SER A 143 4.77 6.40 -1.00
N ARG A 144 4.66 7.55 -1.69
CA ARG A 144 4.74 7.61 -3.15
C ARG A 144 6.07 7.07 -3.68
N LYS A 145 7.21 7.45 -3.09
CA LYS A 145 8.53 6.95 -3.50
C LYS A 145 8.66 5.45 -3.30
N CYS A 146 8.18 4.93 -2.17
CA CYS A 146 8.16 3.50 -1.89
C CYS A 146 7.33 2.75 -2.95
N ALA A 147 6.09 3.19 -3.20
CA ALA A 147 5.21 2.58 -4.19
C ALA A 147 5.77 2.64 -5.61
N VAL A 148 6.40 3.75 -6.02
CA VAL A 148 7.07 3.86 -7.32
C VAL A 148 8.25 2.90 -7.42
N ALA A 149 9.10 2.79 -6.39
CA ALA A 149 10.23 1.86 -6.39
C ALA A 149 9.76 0.39 -6.49
N LEU A 150 8.69 0.02 -5.80
CA LEU A 150 8.05 -1.29 -5.95
C LEU A 150 7.52 -1.51 -7.36
N ARG A 151 6.86 -0.51 -7.94
CA ARG A 151 6.33 -0.56 -9.32
C ARG A 151 7.45 -0.68 -10.35
N GLU A 152 8.61 -0.09 -10.12
CA GLU A 152 9.82 -0.21 -10.96
C GLU A 152 10.57 -1.52 -10.73
N GLY A 153 10.18 -2.33 -9.75
CA GLY A 153 10.68 -3.67 -9.52
C GLY A 153 11.80 -3.80 -8.49
N ALA A 154 12.01 -2.82 -7.62
CA ALA A 154 13.09 -2.87 -6.63
C ALA A 154 13.03 -4.15 -5.74
N LEU A 155 11.86 -4.49 -5.19
CA LEU A 155 11.68 -5.71 -4.41
C LEU A 155 11.81 -6.96 -5.29
N PHE A 156 11.22 -6.95 -6.48
CA PHE A 156 11.30 -8.07 -7.42
C PHE A 156 12.76 -8.43 -7.74
N LEU A 157 13.60 -7.45 -8.05
CA LEU A 157 15.02 -7.69 -8.36
C LEU A 157 15.77 -8.29 -7.17
N SER A 158 15.47 -7.83 -5.95
CA SER A 158 16.09 -8.36 -4.73
C SER A 158 15.68 -9.83 -4.49
N ILE A 159 14.39 -10.14 -4.64
CA ILE A 159 13.85 -11.49 -4.51
C ILE A 159 14.38 -12.41 -5.62
N HIS A 160 14.35 -11.95 -6.87
CA HIS A 160 14.79 -12.70 -8.04
C HIS A 160 16.28 -13.10 -7.92
N SER A 161 17.13 -12.23 -7.38
CA SER A 161 18.53 -12.55 -7.11
C SER A 161 18.73 -13.69 -6.10
N VAL A 162 17.80 -13.86 -5.15
CA VAL A 162 17.80 -15.02 -4.21
C VAL A 162 17.27 -16.25 -4.93
N SER A 163 16.14 -16.13 -5.61
CA SER A 163 15.48 -17.19 -6.38
C SER A 163 16.43 -17.83 -7.41
N GLU A 164 17.14 -17.04 -8.21
CA GLU A 164 18.13 -17.57 -9.17
C GLU A 164 19.19 -18.48 -8.51
N LYS A 165 19.66 -18.10 -7.31
CA LYS A 165 20.66 -18.91 -6.57
C LYS A 165 20.06 -20.23 -6.08
N LEU A 166 18.82 -20.17 -5.57
CA LEU A 166 18.12 -21.38 -5.10
C LEU A 166 17.79 -22.31 -6.27
N LEU A 167 17.31 -21.78 -7.40
CA LEU A 167 17.06 -22.56 -8.61
C LEU A 167 18.32 -23.22 -9.16
N HIS A 168 19.47 -22.51 -9.09
CA HIS A 168 20.76 -23.12 -9.48
C HIS A 168 21.10 -24.31 -8.58
N LEU A 169 20.97 -24.15 -7.25
CA LEU A 169 21.21 -25.25 -6.29
C LEU A 169 20.24 -26.40 -6.51
N LEU A 170 18.95 -26.15 -6.73
CA LEU A 170 17.96 -27.17 -7.02
C LEU A 170 18.30 -27.92 -8.30
N GLY A 171 18.83 -27.24 -9.33
CA GLY A 171 19.30 -27.86 -10.57
C GLY A 171 20.50 -28.78 -10.33
N GLU A 172 21.48 -28.36 -9.54
CA GLU A 172 22.65 -29.17 -9.20
C GLU A 172 22.26 -30.41 -8.36
N LEU A 173 21.43 -30.23 -7.33
CA LEU A 173 20.92 -31.30 -6.48
C LEU A 173 20.05 -32.27 -7.26
N GLY A 174 19.15 -31.78 -8.12
CA GLY A 174 18.31 -32.63 -8.97
C GLY A 174 19.12 -33.48 -9.90
N ALA A 175 20.13 -32.92 -10.55
CA ALA A 175 21.03 -33.68 -11.41
C ALA A 175 21.77 -34.78 -10.64
N TRP A 176 22.27 -34.50 -9.44
CA TRP A 176 22.97 -35.45 -8.61
C TRP A 176 22.06 -36.59 -8.09
N VAL A 177 20.80 -36.27 -7.76
CA VAL A 177 19.81 -37.24 -7.27
C VAL A 177 19.33 -38.16 -8.41
N ASP A 178 19.03 -37.58 -9.59
CA ASP A 178 18.43 -38.31 -10.72
C ASP A 178 19.43 -39.17 -11.49
N TYR A 179 20.73 -38.83 -11.46
CA TYR A 179 21.79 -39.53 -12.24
C TYR A 179 22.96 -39.96 -11.37
N PRO A 180 22.73 -40.83 -10.33
CA PRO A 180 23.78 -41.25 -9.40
C PRO A 180 24.88 -42.12 -10.01
N GLU A 181 24.67 -42.62 -11.23
CA GLU A 181 25.65 -43.46 -11.97
C GLU A 181 26.53 -42.64 -12.94
N GLU A 182 26.26 -41.34 -13.12
CA GLU A 182 27.08 -40.46 -13.96
C GLU A 182 28.20 -39.80 -13.13
N ASP A 183 29.36 -39.49 -13.77
CA ASP A 183 30.47 -38.76 -13.13
C ASP A 183 30.10 -37.28 -12.87
N ILE A 184 29.01 -37.03 -12.11
CA ILE A 184 28.62 -35.70 -11.66
C ILE A 184 29.48 -35.35 -10.44
N PRO A 185 30.11 -34.16 -10.38
CA PRO A 185 30.88 -33.74 -9.22
C PRO A 185 30.05 -33.83 -7.93
N GLU A 186 30.67 -34.34 -6.85
CA GLU A 186 30.05 -34.36 -5.54
C GLU A 186 29.61 -32.92 -5.19
N VAL A 187 28.39 -32.78 -4.68
CA VAL A 187 27.88 -31.49 -4.20
C VAL A 187 28.72 -31.05 -3.00
N ASP A 188 29.36 -29.90 -3.13
CA ASP A 188 30.16 -29.33 -2.05
C ASP A 188 29.19 -28.73 -0.98
N ASN A 189 29.09 -29.46 0.15
CA ASN A 189 28.25 -29.06 1.27
C ASN A 189 28.62 -27.67 1.85
N ASP A 190 29.89 -27.31 1.84
CA ASP A 190 30.36 -26.05 2.38
C ASP A 190 29.96 -24.89 1.42
N ALA A 191 30.09 -25.11 0.11
CA ALA A 191 29.62 -24.14 -0.90
C ALA A 191 28.09 -23.97 -0.86
N MET A 192 27.36 -25.09 -0.70
CA MET A 192 25.89 -25.05 -0.53
C MET A 192 25.49 -24.26 0.72
N LEU A 193 26.12 -24.53 1.87
CA LEU A 193 25.88 -23.79 3.11
C LEU A 193 26.15 -22.31 2.95
N GLU A 194 27.19 -21.92 2.21
CA GLU A 194 27.48 -20.52 1.95
C GLU A 194 26.35 -19.84 1.14
N VAL A 195 25.86 -20.49 0.08
CA VAL A 195 24.76 -19.97 -0.73
C VAL A 195 23.47 -19.86 0.09
N LEU A 196 23.12 -20.89 0.87
CA LEU A 196 21.92 -20.88 1.72
C LEU A 196 21.99 -19.80 2.79
N ASN A 197 23.12 -19.65 3.49
CA ASN A 197 23.28 -18.60 4.50
C ASN A 197 23.18 -17.20 3.87
N ARG A 198 23.85 -16.94 2.74
CA ARG A 198 23.75 -15.65 2.04
C ARG A 198 22.34 -15.36 1.56
N SER A 199 21.59 -16.38 1.15
CA SER A 199 20.18 -16.25 0.76
C SER A 199 19.30 -15.91 1.96
N ALA A 200 19.51 -16.58 3.09
CA ALA A 200 18.82 -16.31 4.34
C ALA A 200 19.11 -14.88 4.84
N ASP A 201 20.37 -14.45 4.87
CA ASP A 201 20.76 -13.10 5.26
C ASP A 201 20.09 -12.02 4.36
N ALA A 202 19.99 -12.30 3.05
CA ALA A 202 19.33 -11.38 2.11
C ALA A 202 17.82 -11.27 2.41
N LEU A 203 17.14 -12.39 2.69
CA LEU A 203 15.72 -12.37 3.08
C LEU A 203 15.50 -11.71 4.45
N GLU A 204 16.38 -11.90 5.43
CA GLU A 204 16.33 -11.21 6.72
C GLU A 204 16.46 -9.69 6.56
N ASN A 205 17.37 -9.24 5.71
CA ASN A 205 17.52 -7.82 5.40
C ASN A 205 16.24 -7.25 4.76
N ILE A 206 15.62 -7.97 3.82
CA ILE A 206 14.33 -7.57 3.22
C ILE A 206 13.24 -7.55 4.29
N LEU A 207 13.17 -8.58 5.14
CA LEU A 207 12.16 -8.69 6.20
C LEU A 207 12.27 -7.53 7.21
N SER A 208 13.49 -7.07 7.51
CA SER A 208 13.72 -5.94 8.41
C SER A 208 13.11 -4.61 7.92
N THR A 209 12.72 -4.52 6.64
CA THR A 209 12.11 -3.31 6.06
C THR A 209 10.59 -3.25 6.27
N TYR A 210 9.96 -4.36 6.71
CA TYR A 210 8.51 -4.51 6.72
C TYR A 210 7.79 -3.46 7.57
N ASP A 211 8.22 -3.25 8.83
CA ASP A 211 7.53 -2.32 9.73
C ASP A 211 7.51 -0.90 9.15
N CYS A 212 8.63 -0.49 8.56
CA CYS A 212 8.72 0.81 7.93
C CYS A 212 7.86 0.91 6.66
N GLY A 213 7.87 -0.12 5.81
CA GLY A 213 7.04 -0.18 4.60
C GLY A 213 5.55 -0.15 4.92
N ARG A 214 5.12 -0.91 5.94
CA ARG A 214 3.74 -0.92 6.42
C ARG A 214 3.30 0.47 6.92
N ILE A 215 4.13 1.12 7.75
CA ILE A 215 3.85 2.47 8.25
C ILE A 215 3.71 3.48 7.13
N LEU A 216 4.56 3.41 6.12
CA LEU A 216 4.48 4.30 4.96
C LEU A 216 3.21 4.07 4.13
N ARG A 217 2.75 2.83 4.03
CA ARG A 217 1.56 2.46 3.26
C ARG A 217 0.26 2.71 4.02
N GLU A 218 0.21 2.28 5.27
CA GLU A 218 -1.03 2.25 6.06
C GLU A 218 -1.16 3.43 7.02
N GLY A 219 -0.07 4.12 7.32
CA GLY A 219 -0.03 5.11 8.39
C GLY A 219 0.11 4.46 9.77
N ILE A 220 0.00 5.27 10.82
CA ILE A 220 0.20 4.87 12.22
C ILE A 220 -1.09 5.09 13.00
N ASP A 221 -1.64 4.02 13.56
CA ASP A 221 -2.81 4.11 14.44
C ASP A 221 -2.42 4.85 15.73
N THR A 222 -2.93 6.08 15.87
CA THR A 222 -2.46 7.02 16.88
C THR A 222 -3.58 7.38 17.86
N ALA A 223 -3.31 7.17 19.15
CA ALA A 223 -4.15 7.64 20.23
C ALA A 223 -3.61 8.93 20.85
N ILE A 224 -4.47 9.94 21.00
CA ILE A 224 -4.17 11.16 21.77
C ILE A 224 -4.83 11.03 23.13
N VAL A 225 -4.02 10.95 24.19
CA VAL A 225 -4.48 10.76 25.58
C VAL A 225 -4.00 11.89 26.47
N GLY A 226 -4.67 12.11 27.58
CA GLY A 226 -4.36 13.16 28.56
C GLY A 226 -5.61 13.54 29.34
N LYS A 227 -5.45 14.17 30.50
CA LYS A 227 -6.56 14.65 31.31
C LYS A 227 -7.42 15.72 30.58
N PRO A 228 -8.62 16.07 31.06
CA PRO A 228 -9.40 17.16 30.48
C PRO A 228 -8.61 18.48 30.42
N ASN A 229 -8.88 19.32 29.41
CA ASN A 229 -8.34 20.67 29.25
C ASN A 229 -6.82 20.81 29.04
N VAL A 230 -6.04 19.72 28.85
CA VAL A 230 -4.62 19.82 28.50
C VAL A 230 -4.38 20.29 27.04
N GLY A 231 -5.44 20.36 26.23
CA GLY A 231 -5.37 20.85 24.86
C GLY A 231 -5.32 19.74 23.79
N LYS A 232 -5.88 18.55 24.07
CA LYS A 232 -5.99 17.46 23.10
C LYS A 232 -6.70 17.89 21.80
N SER A 233 -7.88 18.50 21.91
CA SER A 233 -8.65 19.00 20.78
C SER A 233 -7.91 20.10 20.01
N THR A 234 -7.17 20.98 20.74
CA THR A 234 -6.35 22.02 20.10
C THR A 234 -5.18 21.40 19.35
N LEU A 235 -4.54 20.36 19.90
CA LEU A 235 -3.48 19.60 19.22
C LEU A 235 -4.04 18.91 17.98
N MET A 236 -5.19 18.23 18.09
CA MET A 236 -5.85 17.62 16.93
C MET A 236 -6.14 18.64 15.84
N ASN A 237 -6.74 19.78 16.19
CA ASN A 237 -7.03 20.84 15.23
C ASN A 237 -5.75 21.40 14.58
N LEU A 238 -4.66 21.53 15.34
CA LEU A 238 -3.36 21.94 14.82
C LEU A 238 -2.81 20.88 13.84
N LEU A 239 -2.86 19.61 14.20
CA LEU A 239 -2.44 18.50 13.33
C LEU A 239 -3.30 18.45 12.06
N SER A 240 -4.63 18.51 12.18
CA SER A 240 -5.57 18.53 11.04
C SER A 240 -5.43 19.78 10.17
N GLY A 241 -4.89 20.87 10.71
CA GLY A 241 -4.58 22.10 9.97
C GLY A 241 -3.25 22.05 9.21
N CYS A 242 -2.36 21.11 9.52
CA CYS A 242 -1.06 21.00 8.87
C CYS A 242 -1.16 20.54 7.41
N GLU A 243 -1.94 19.56 7.05
CA GLU A 243 -2.41 19.17 5.70
C GLU A 243 -3.43 18.04 5.90
N ARG A 244 -4.72 18.35 5.74
CA ARG A 244 -5.74 17.29 5.71
C ARG A 244 -5.45 16.38 4.53
N SER A 245 -5.24 15.10 4.79
CA SER A 245 -5.32 14.09 3.76
C SER A 245 -6.70 14.16 3.13
N ILE A 246 -6.76 14.33 1.80
CA ILE A 246 -8.03 14.26 1.09
C ILE A 246 -8.44 12.79 1.15
N VAL A 247 -9.28 12.43 2.11
CA VAL A 247 -9.93 11.12 2.13
C VAL A 247 -10.70 11.02 0.82
N THR A 248 -10.15 10.35 -0.16
CA THR A 248 -10.91 9.95 -1.33
C THR A 248 -11.85 8.85 -0.84
N ASP A 249 -13.16 9.10 -0.91
CA ASP A 249 -14.18 8.07 -0.75
C ASP A 249 -13.92 6.99 -1.81
N ILE A 250 -13.08 6.02 -1.50
CA ILE A 250 -12.97 4.79 -2.28
C ILE A 250 -14.24 4.02 -1.98
N ALA A 251 -15.17 4.03 -2.92
CA ALA A 251 -16.43 3.31 -2.81
C ALA A 251 -16.13 1.81 -2.68
N GLY A 252 -16.23 1.28 -1.48
CA GLY A 252 -15.99 -0.14 -1.19
C GLY A 252 -15.58 -0.43 0.25
N THR A 253 -15.03 0.54 1.00
CA THR A 253 -14.72 0.36 2.42
C THR A 253 -15.92 0.81 3.23
N THR A 254 -16.82 -0.15 3.49
CA THR A 254 -18.05 0.05 4.25
C THR A 254 -17.78 0.12 5.74
N ARG A 255 -18.32 1.18 6.37
CA ARG A 255 -18.82 1.17 7.77
C ARG A 255 -17.81 0.91 8.87
N ASP A 256 -16.76 1.69 8.97
CA ASP A 256 -16.10 1.84 10.25
C ASP A 256 -15.84 3.32 10.52
N ILE A 257 -15.95 3.68 11.80
CA ILE A 257 -15.72 4.95 12.48
C ILE A 257 -14.89 5.93 11.62
N VAL A 258 -15.37 7.15 11.41
CA VAL A 258 -14.65 8.21 10.69
C VAL A 258 -13.32 8.44 11.41
N GLU A 259 -12.28 7.78 10.92
CA GLU A 259 -10.90 8.01 11.32
C GLU A 259 -10.41 9.26 10.59
N GLU A 260 -9.93 10.23 11.33
CA GLU A 260 -9.31 11.43 10.74
C GLU A 260 -7.84 11.12 10.48
N SER A 261 -7.44 11.04 9.20
CA SER A 261 -6.04 10.91 8.81
C SER A 261 -5.38 12.29 8.75
N VAL A 262 -4.27 12.43 9.45
CA VAL A 262 -3.49 13.67 9.53
C VAL A 262 -2.08 13.41 9.03
N ARG A 263 -1.64 14.22 8.06
CA ARG A 263 -0.29 14.15 7.55
C ARG A 263 0.65 15.04 8.35
N LEU A 264 1.70 14.44 8.90
CA LEU A 264 2.79 15.14 9.59
C LEU A 264 4.13 14.84 8.89
N GLY A 265 4.48 15.67 7.92
CA GLY A 265 5.62 15.41 7.03
C GLY A 265 5.39 14.19 6.12
N ASP A 266 6.24 13.18 6.24
CA ASP A 266 6.15 11.94 5.46
C ASP A 266 5.34 10.83 6.16
N ILE A 267 4.85 11.09 7.39
CA ILE A 267 4.10 10.14 8.20
C ILE A 267 2.63 10.52 8.18
N VAL A 268 1.76 9.51 8.05
CA VAL A 268 0.32 9.64 8.20
C VAL A 268 -0.08 9.10 9.57
N LEU A 269 -0.72 9.93 10.39
CA LEU A 269 -1.28 9.53 11.67
C LEU A 269 -2.78 9.27 11.47
N ARG A 270 -3.24 8.07 11.77
CA ARG A 270 -4.66 7.73 11.83
C ARG A 270 -5.16 7.96 13.24
N LEU A 271 -5.99 8.97 13.42
CA LEU A 271 -6.49 9.36 14.72
C LEU A 271 -7.78 8.60 15.02
N SER A 272 -7.72 7.66 15.96
CA SER A 272 -8.88 6.86 16.36
C SER A 272 -9.89 7.72 17.13
N ASP A 273 -11.15 7.74 16.67
CA ASP A 273 -12.35 8.29 17.34
C ASP A 273 -12.37 9.81 17.59
N THR A 274 -12.62 10.55 16.50
CA THR A 274 -12.92 11.99 16.56
C THR A 274 -14.34 12.30 17.06
N ALA A 275 -15.25 11.31 17.05
CA ALA A 275 -16.67 11.50 17.42
C ALA A 275 -16.90 11.80 18.92
N GLY A 276 -15.94 11.55 19.80
CA GLY A 276 -16.04 11.87 21.22
C GLY A 276 -15.60 13.28 21.61
N ILE A 277 -15.10 14.11 20.65
CA ILE A 277 -14.47 15.40 20.92
C ILE A 277 -15.39 16.58 20.54
N HIS A 278 -16.45 16.32 19.75
CA HIS A 278 -17.39 17.36 19.29
C HIS A 278 -18.63 17.57 20.17
N ASP A 279 -18.91 16.73 21.14
CA ASP A 279 -20.07 16.88 22.03
C ASP A 279 -19.67 17.39 23.40
N THR A 280 -20.01 18.65 23.61
CA THR A 280 -20.44 19.40 24.79
C THR A 280 -20.11 18.81 26.17
N ASP A 281 -19.54 19.71 27.00
CA ASP A 281 -19.55 19.65 28.47
C ASP A 281 -20.84 19.02 29.02
N ASP A 282 -20.67 17.96 29.75
CA ASP A 282 -21.48 17.33 30.75
C ASP A 282 -21.85 15.86 30.52
N ILE A 283 -21.57 15.09 31.57
CA ILE A 283 -22.02 13.72 31.87
C ILE A 283 -21.27 12.61 31.10
N VAL A 284 -20.20 12.12 31.67
CA VAL A 284 -19.84 10.71 31.94
C VAL A 284 -18.33 10.55 32.25
N GLU A 285 -17.89 10.96 33.43
CA GLU A 285 -16.51 10.75 33.91
C GLU A 285 -16.10 9.26 33.96
N SER A 286 -17.05 8.35 34.23
CA SER A 286 -16.75 6.93 34.34
C SER A 286 -16.62 6.16 33.02
N PHE A 287 -17.22 6.66 31.93
CA PHE A 287 -17.07 6.12 30.56
C PHE A 287 -15.80 6.62 29.89
N GLY A 288 -15.29 7.82 30.23
CA GLY A 288 -14.08 8.40 29.67
C GLY A 288 -12.80 7.61 29.97
N VAL A 289 -12.67 7.10 31.21
CA VAL A 289 -11.49 6.34 31.64
C VAL A 289 -11.42 4.97 30.97
N LYS A 290 -12.54 4.26 30.78
CA LYS A 290 -12.56 2.97 30.09
C LYS A 290 -12.21 3.12 28.59
N LYS A 291 -12.78 4.11 27.90
CA LYS A 291 -12.48 4.41 26.50
C LYS A 291 -11.03 4.84 26.28
N ALA A 292 -10.45 5.63 27.19
CA ALA A 292 -9.04 6.01 27.13
C ALA A 292 -8.12 4.79 27.28
N ASN A 293 -8.52 3.82 28.09
CA ASN A 293 -7.80 2.59 28.35
C ASN A 293 -7.76 1.68 27.10
N ASP A 294 -8.91 1.47 26.48
CA ASP A 294 -9.02 0.67 25.26
C ASP A 294 -8.22 1.30 24.10
N LYS A 295 -8.14 2.65 24.04
CA LYS A 295 -7.34 3.38 23.05
C LYS A 295 -5.84 3.18 23.26
N ILE A 296 -5.35 3.26 24.49
CA ILE A 296 -3.94 3.04 24.83
C ILE A 296 -3.52 1.60 24.49
N ASP A 297 -4.43 0.63 24.64
CA ASP A 297 -4.10 -0.78 24.44
C ASP A 297 -4.04 -1.18 22.97
N ASN A 298 -4.76 -0.51 22.10
CA ASN A 298 -4.85 -0.83 20.68
C ASN A 298 -4.01 0.08 19.76
N ALA A 299 -3.55 1.23 20.26
CA ALA A 299 -2.79 2.18 19.44
C ALA A 299 -1.34 1.74 19.23
N GLU A 300 -0.84 1.97 18.01
CA GLU A 300 0.58 1.77 17.67
C GLU A 300 1.46 2.93 18.17
N LEU A 301 0.88 4.12 18.23
CA LEU A 301 1.51 5.33 18.76
C LEU A 301 0.60 6.00 19.77
N ILE A 302 1.16 6.40 20.90
CA ILE A 302 0.45 7.16 21.91
C ILE A 302 1.07 8.55 22.03
N LEU A 303 0.25 9.59 21.81
CA LEU A 303 0.60 10.98 22.11
C LEU A 303 0.00 11.33 23.48
N ALA A 304 0.79 11.23 24.54
CA ALA A 304 0.38 11.55 25.90
C ALA A 304 0.56 13.06 26.15
N VAL A 305 -0.55 13.80 26.25
CA VAL A 305 -0.55 15.26 26.32
C VAL A 305 -0.64 15.73 27.77
N PHE A 306 0.33 16.57 28.17
CA PHE A 306 0.45 17.16 29.51
C PHE A 306 0.40 18.69 29.42
N ASP A 307 -0.18 19.35 30.42
CA ASP A 307 -0.25 20.82 30.49
C ASP A 307 0.96 21.38 31.24
N ASN A 308 1.81 22.14 30.54
CA ASN A 308 3.00 22.79 31.13
C ASN A 308 2.65 23.80 32.24
N SER A 309 1.44 24.37 32.20
CA SER A 309 1.02 25.43 33.13
C SER A 309 0.35 24.92 34.42
N GLU A 310 0.28 23.59 34.61
CA GLU A 310 -0.33 22.97 35.78
C GLU A 310 0.64 22.01 36.47
N LYS A 311 0.44 21.81 37.79
CA LYS A 311 1.22 20.81 38.50
C LYS A 311 0.80 19.39 38.10
N LEU A 312 1.72 18.45 38.23
CA LEU A 312 1.45 17.03 38.02
C LEU A 312 0.30 16.55 38.91
N THR A 313 -0.66 15.86 38.30
CA THR A 313 -1.84 15.31 38.99
C THR A 313 -1.79 13.78 39.05
N PRO A 314 -2.57 13.12 39.94
CA PRO A 314 -2.65 11.64 39.95
C PRO A 314 -3.06 11.04 38.59
N GLU A 315 -3.89 11.73 37.79
CA GLU A 315 -4.30 11.32 36.47
C GLU A 315 -3.11 11.34 35.46
N ASP A 316 -2.25 12.35 35.55
CA ASP A 316 -1.04 12.44 34.74
C ASP A 316 -0.07 11.28 35.07
N VAL A 317 0.01 10.90 36.32
CA VAL A 317 0.80 9.75 36.80
C VAL A 317 0.22 8.44 36.27
N GLU A 318 -1.10 8.25 36.34
CA GLU A 318 -1.77 7.05 35.82
C GLU A 318 -1.54 6.88 34.32
N ILE A 319 -1.68 7.96 33.55
CA ILE A 319 -1.42 7.95 32.10
C ILE A 319 0.03 7.58 31.82
N SER A 320 0.99 8.17 32.55
CA SER A 320 2.42 7.90 32.37
C SER A 320 2.77 6.43 32.63
N GLU A 321 2.26 5.85 33.72
CA GLU A 321 2.48 4.44 34.04
C GLU A 321 1.88 3.49 32.99
N ARG A 322 0.72 3.82 32.42
CA ARG A 322 0.07 3.02 31.38
C ARG A 322 0.76 3.08 30.02
N CYS A 323 1.46 4.17 29.74
CA CYS A 323 2.25 4.32 28.52
C CYS A 323 3.59 3.56 28.58
N LYS A 324 3.97 3.07 29.75
CA LYS A 324 5.26 2.39 29.95
C LYS A 324 5.39 1.12 29.09
N GLY A 325 6.50 1.03 28.36
CA GLY A 325 6.77 -0.10 27.46
C GLY A 325 6.00 -0.08 26.15
N LYS A 326 5.28 1.02 25.83
CA LYS A 326 4.59 1.26 24.55
C LYS A 326 5.32 2.32 23.74
N ASN A 327 5.04 2.41 22.44
CA ASN A 327 5.52 3.51 21.61
C ASN A 327 4.77 4.79 21.99
N ALA A 328 5.26 5.51 22.99
CA ALA A 328 4.61 6.69 23.52
C ALA A 328 5.53 7.91 23.46
N VAL A 329 4.96 9.05 23.07
CA VAL A 329 5.62 10.36 23.06
C VAL A 329 4.89 11.25 24.06
N ALA A 330 5.60 11.78 25.06
CA ALA A 330 5.05 12.80 25.93
C ALA A 330 5.03 14.15 25.20
N VAL A 331 3.87 14.74 25.08
CA VAL A 331 3.64 16.05 24.46
C VAL A 331 3.33 17.05 25.58
N ILE A 332 4.33 17.84 25.97
CA ILE A 332 4.17 18.91 26.94
C ILE A 332 3.64 20.15 26.19
N ASN A 333 2.33 20.38 26.36
CA ASN A 333 1.60 21.44 25.68
C ASN A 333 1.53 22.74 26.51
N LYS A 334 1.11 23.83 25.89
CA LYS A 334 0.98 25.17 26.48
C LYS A 334 2.30 25.75 26.97
N THR A 335 3.38 25.52 26.22
CA THR A 335 4.73 26.04 26.55
C THR A 335 4.83 27.56 26.46
N ASP A 336 3.80 28.23 25.91
CA ASP A 336 3.62 29.68 25.92
C ASP A 336 3.22 30.25 27.29
N LYS A 337 2.85 29.37 28.26
CA LYS A 337 2.49 29.74 29.61
C LYS A 337 3.62 29.49 30.61
N GLU A 338 3.50 30.02 31.83
CA GLU A 338 4.47 29.79 32.88
C GLU A 338 4.56 28.30 33.26
N LYS A 339 5.82 27.79 33.38
CA LYS A 339 6.07 26.40 33.70
C LYS A 339 5.73 26.08 35.15
N MET A 340 4.81 25.14 35.35
CA MET A 340 4.44 24.60 36.68
C MET A 340 4.55 23.08 36.75
N LEU A 341 4.65 22.39 35.60
CA LEU A 341 4.74 20.95 35.49
C LEU A 341 6.10 20.44 35.96
N ASP A 342 6.08 19.36 36.75
CA ASP A 342 7.27 18.58 37.08
C ASP A 342 7.67 17.75 35.83
N THR A 343 8.53 18.33 34.99
CA THR A 343 8.98 17.68 33.76
C THR A 343 9.95 16.56 34.01
N ASP A 344 10.70 16.56 35.14
CA ASP A 344 11.67 15.52 35.47
C ASP A 344 10.97 14.18 35.67
N TYR A 345 9.77 14.20 36.27
CA TYR A 345 8.94 13.01 36.37
C TYR A 345 8.54 12.46 34.99
N ILE A 346 8.04 13.31 34.09
CA ILE A 346 7.63 12.90 32.73
C ILE A 346 8.84 12.38 31.95
N GLU A 347 9.96 13.08 31.96
CA GLU A 347 11.19 12.68 31.26
C GLU A 347 11.77 11.36 31.79
N SER A 348 11.49 10.99 33.03
CA SER A 348 11.90 9.69 33.59
C SER A 348 11.00 8.52 33.15
N HIS A 349 9.79 8.80 32.62
CA HIS A 349 8.80 7.79 32.22
C HIS A 349 8.64 7.63 30.72
N PHE A 350 9.08 8.63 29.94
CA PHE A 350 8.99 8.61 28.48
C PHE A 350 10.35 8.77 27.82
N ASP A 351 10.69 7.87 26.91
CA ASP A 351 11.92 7.94 26.13
C ASP A 351 11.95 9.15 25.16
N LYS A 352 10.76 9.65 24.78
CA LYS A 352 10.59 10.76 23.85
C LYS A 352 9.66 11.80 24.46
N VAL A 353 10.16 13.03 24.59
CA VAL A 353 9.42 14.17 25.11
C VAL A 353 9.50 15.32 24.12
N VAL A 354 8.36 15.93 23.81
CA VAL A 354 8.26 17.07 22.89
C VAL A 354 7.51 18.21 23.57
N TYR A 355 8.06 19.41 23.44
CA TYR A 355 7.50 20.64 23.98
C TYR A 355 6.81 21.41 22.85
N ILE A 356 5.50 21.69 23.02
CA ILE A 356 4.70 22.38 22.02
C ILE A 356 3.83 23.48 22.62
N SER A 357 3.37 24.39 21.81
CA SER A 357 2.19 25.21 22.08
C SER A 357 1.19 25.00 20.95
N ALA A 358 0.19 24.17 21.18
CA ALA A 358 -0.84 23.88 20.20
C ALA A 358 -1.66 25.12 19.79
N GLY A 359 -1.71 26.12 20.68
CA GLY A 359 -2.44 27.38 20.41
C GLY A 359 -1.77 28.28 19.37
N ASN A 360 -0.43 28.25 19.28
CA ASN A 360 0.34 29.09 18.34
C ASN A 360 1.14 28.27 17.29
N GLY A 361 1.08 26.94 17.33
CA GLY A 361 1.73 26.03 16.39
C GLY A 361 3.23 25.81 16.62
N SER A 362 3.80 26.36 17.71
CA SER A 362 5.23 26.14 17.99
C SER A 362 5.50 24.71 18.44
N GLY A 363 6.66 24.16 18.03
CA GLY A 363 7.13 22.82 18.43
C GLY A 363 6.61 21.66 17.56
N ILE A 364 5.70 21.91 16.59
CA ILE A 364 5.17 20.83 15.73
C ILE A 364 6.26 20.15 14.88
N SER A 365 7.24 20.93 14.41
CA SER A 365 8.38 20.37 13.67
C SER A 365 9.24 19.45 14.53
N ASN A 366 9.33 19.70 15.85
CA ASN A 366 10.03 18.80 16.77
C ASN A 366 9.27 17.48 16.94
N LEU A 367 7.93 17.54 17.03
CA LEU A 367 7.10 16.34 17.05
C LEU A 367 7.30 15.51 15.78
N GLN A 368 7.29 16.16 14.62
CA GLN A 368 7.57 15.50 13.34
C GLN A 368 8.93 14.80 13.34
N ASN A 369 10.00 15.47 13.77
CA ASN A 369 11.35 14.88 13.83
C ASN A 369 11.39 13.67 14.76
N VAL A 370 10.79 13.78 15.96
CA VAL A 370 10.75 12.68 16.93
C VAL A 370 10.01 11.47 16.38
N LEU A 371 8.89 11.66 15.68
CA LEU A 371 8.16 10.56 15.04
C LEU A 371 8.94 9.94 13.89
N THR A 372 9.58 10.77 13.06
CA THR A 372 10.43 10.30 11.96
C THR A 372 11.60 9.44 12.46
N ASP A 373 12.20 9.81 13.59
CA ASP A 373 13.27 9.05 14.21
C ASP A 373 12.75 7.78 14.89
N LEU A 374 11.60 7.85 15.56
CA LEU A 374 10.97 6.71 16.25
C LEU A 374 10.67 5.58 15.26
N PHE A 375 10.13 5.92 14.10
CA PHE A 375 9.74 4.97 13.05
C PHE A 375 10.81 4.80 11.96
N LYS A 376 11.99 5.39 12.13
CA LYS A 376 13.16 5.26 11.24
C LYS A 376 12.87 5.57 9.76
N THR A 377 11.90 6.44 9.50
CA THR A 377 11.51 6.77 8.12
C THR A 377 12.55 7.61 7.37
N ASN A 378 13.54 8.20 8.07
CA ASN A 378 14.64 8.98 7.50
C ASN A 378 15.73 8.14 6.80
N SER A 379 15.85 6.85 7.16
CA SER A 379 16.97 6.00 6.72
C SER A 379 16.61 5.00 5.62
N ILE A 380 15.48 5.21 4.96
CA ILE A 380 14.94 4.26 3.99
C ILE A 380 15.72 4.29 2.69
N ASN A 381 16.26 3.15 2.30
CA ASN A 381 16.75 2.94 0.95
C ASN A 381 15.64 2.32 0.07
N TYR A 382 14.86 3.17 -0.60
CA TYR A 382 13.77 2.73 -1.47
C TYR A 382 14.21 1.75 -2.58
N ASN A 383 15.48 1.80 -3.00
CA ASN A 383 16.02 0.94 -4.05
C ASN A 383 16.41 -0.47 -3.56
N ALA A 384 16.43 -0.70 -2.26
CA ALA A 384 16.79 -2.00 -1.69
C ALA A 384 15.64 -3.03 -1.69
N GLY A 385 14.42 -2.61 -2.11
CA GLY A 385 13.22 -3.42 -2.01
C GLY A 385 12.63 -3.40 -0.60
N ILE A 386 11.42 -2.87 -0.46
CA ILE A 386 10.73 -2.71 0.82
C ILE A 386 9.49 -3.59 0.80
N LEU A 387 9.27 -4.39 1.86
CA LEU A 387 8.01 -5.11 2.03
C LEU A 387 6.90 -4.14 2.44
N ALA A 388 5.78 -4.15 1.74
CA ALA A 388 4.70 -3.18 1.92
C ALA A 388 3.43 -3.77 2.55
N ASN A 389 3.25 -5.10 2.50
CA ASN A 389 2.04 -5.74 3.00
C ASN A 389 2.31 -7.11 3.63
N GLU A 390 1.30 -7.64 4.37
CA GLU A 390 1.41 -8.89 5.12
C GLU A 390 1.54 -10.12 4.21
N ARG A 391 0.95 -10.13 3.01
CA ARG A 391 1.14 -11.20 2.03
C ARG A 391 2.62 -11.34 1.67
N GLN A 392 3.25 -10.21 1.29
CA GLN A 392 4.67 -10.16 0.93
C GLN A 392 5.54 -10.62 2.11
N ARG A 393 5.24 -10.13 3.31
CA ARG A 393 5.94 -10.52 4.54
C ARG A 393 5.81 -12.02 4.80
N SER A 394 4.61 -12.58 4.72
CA SER A 394 4.37 -14.00 4.97
C SER A 394 5.13 -14.89 4.01
N CYS A 395 5.18 -14.57 2.71
CA CYS A 395 5.97 -15.32 1.73
C CYS A 395 7.48 -15.29 2.10
N VAL A 396 8.02 -14.11 2.45
CA VAL A 396 9.44 -14.00 2.84
C VAL A 396 9.73 -14.75 4.13
N VAL A 397 8.87 -14.68 5.14
CA VAL A 397 9.02 -15.41 6.41
C VAL A 397 9.01 -16.92 6.18
N ASN A 398 8.07 -17.43 5.39
CA ASN A 398 7.97 -18.86 5.08
C ASN A 398 9.19 -19.36 4.30
N SER A 399 9.62 -18.61 3.29
CA SER A 399 10.85 -18.93 2.55
C SER A 399 12.08 -18.95 3.45
N LEU A 400 12.23 -17.93 4.32
CA LEU A 400 13.35 -17.86 5.28
C LEU A 400 13.34 -19.05 6.27
N ASN A 401 12.17 -19.45 6.76
CA ASN A 401 12.05 -20.60 7.66
C ASN A 401 12.47 -21.89 6.95
N SER A 402 11.99 -22.15 5.72
CA SER A 402 12.40 -23.30 4.94
C SER A 402 13.91 -23.31 4.65
N LEU A 403 14.53 -22.14 4.37
CA LEU A 403 15.98 -22.03 4.22
C LEU A 403 16.73 -22.37 5.52
N ARG A 404 16.26 -21.88 6.66
CA ARG A 404 16.87 -22.19 7.96
C ARG A 404 16.78 -23.68 8.27
N GLU A 405 15.63 -24.28 8.00
CA GLU A 405 15.43 -25.73 8.15
C GLU A 405 16.37 -26.52 7.21
N SER A 406 16.56 -26.06 5.96
CA SER A 406 17.49 -26.69 5.01
C SER A 406 18.95 -26.62 5.48
N ILE A 407 19.36 -25.46 6.03
CA ILE A 407 20.69 -25.25 6.61
C ILE A 407 20.91 -26.19 7.82
N ASP A 408 19.93 -26.31 8.69
CA ASP A 408 20.02 -27.18 9.87
C ASP A 408 20.01 -28.66 9.47
N ALA A 409 19.19 -29.05 8.50
CA ALA A 409 19.19 -30.40 7.95
C ALA A 409 20.55 -30.79 7.35
N LEU A 410 21.15 -29.88 6.57
CA LEU A 410 22.47 -30.09 5.97
C LEU A 410 23.57 -30.25 7.03
N LYS A 411 23.58 -29.39 8.07
CA LYS A 411 24.52 -29.45 9.20
C LYS A 411 24.37 -30.73 10.04
N GLN A 412 23.15 -31.26 10.14
CA GLN A 412 22.88 -32.51 10.86
C GLN A 412 23.15 -33.79 10.05
N GLY A 413 23.55 -33.63 8.77
CA GLY A 413 23.88 -34.74 7.88
C GLY A 413 22.65 -35.49 7.35
N TYR A 414 21.52 -34.84 7.21
CA TYR A 414 20.35 -35.37 6.52
C TYR A 414 20.68 -35.62 5.04
N THR A 415 19.90 -36.48 4.39
CA THR A 415 20.07 -36.77 2.97
C THR A 415 19.86 -35.56 2.10
N LEU A 416 20.55 -35.44 0.99
CA LEU A 416 20.43 -34.32 0.05
C LEU A 416 19.01 -34.22 -0.53
N ASP A 417 18.28 -35.34 -0.66
CA ASP A 417 16.85 -35.31 -1.04
C ASP A 417 16.00 -34.52 -0.06
N ALA A 418 16.22 -34.71 1.24
CA ALA A 418 15.47 -33.95 2.27
C ALA A 418 15.82 -32.46 2.23
N VAL A 419 17.09 -32.13 2.02
CA VAL A 419 17.53 -30.72 1.87
C VAL A 419 16.94 -30.11 0.61
N ASN A 420 16.92 -30.85 -0.51
CA ASN A 420 16.34 -30.40 -1.78
C ASN A 420 14.86 -30.02 -1.64
N ILE A 421 14.06 -30.80 -0.93
CA ILE A 421 12.65 -30.52 -0.67
C ILE A 421 12.49 -29.15 0.08
N LEU A 422 13.31 -28.91 1.11
CA LEU A 422 13.24 -27.68 1.89
C LEU A 422 13.66 -26.45 1.07
N ILE A 423 14.63 -26.61 0.17
CA ILE A 423 15.04 -25.54 -0.76
C ILE A 423 13.93 -25.27 -1.79
N ASP A 424 13.28 -26.34 -2.33
CA ASP A 424 12.15 -26.19 -3.25
C ASP A 424 10.96 -25.49 -2.58
N ASP A 425 10.67 -25.83 -1.32
CA ASP A 425 9.63 -25.11 -0.53
C ASP A 425 9.97 -23.64 -0.38
N ALA A 426 11.24 -23.31 -0.06
CA ALA A 426 11.68 -21.92 0.06
C ALA A 426 11.51 -21.15 -1.26
N GLU A 427 11.89 -21.78 -2.38
CA GLU A 427 11.74 -21.21 -3.72
C GLU A 427 10.25 -21.03 -4.10
N ASN A 428 9.40 -21.99 -3.79
CA ASN A 428 7.97 -21.90 -4.06
C ASN A 428 7.32 -20.67 -3.40
N TYR A 429 7.71 -20.33 -2.16
CA TYR A 429 7.23 -19.10 -1.50
C TYR A 429 7.72 -17.83 -2.20
N LEU A 430 8.93 -17.81 -2.77
CA LEU A 430 9.42 -16.67 -3.55
C LEU A 430 8.69 -16.54 -4.89
N LEU A 431 8.38 -17.66 -5.55
CA LEU A 431 7.57 -17.67 -6.78
C LEU A 431 6.11 -17.30 -6.53
N GLU A 432 5.56 -17.64 -5.36
CA GLU A 432 4.24 -17.15 -4.93
C GLU A 432 4.26 -15.64 -4.68
N LEU A 433 5.32 -15.12 -4.06
CA LEU A 433 5.51 -13.70 -3.82
C LEU A 433 5.50 -12.89 -5.12
N THR A 434 6.24 -13.33 -6.14
CA THR A 434 6.31 -12.68 -7.45
C THR A 434 5.06 -12.91 -8.30
N GLY A 435 4.28 -13.93 -7.98
CA GLY A 435 3.07 -14.32 -8.69
C GLY A 435 3.29 -15.40 -9.77
N GLU A 436 4.51 -15.89 -9.97
CA GLU A 436 4.82 -16.92 -10.96
C GLU A 436 4.15 -18.26 -10.63
N ARG A 437 3.99 -18.56 -9.32
CA ARG A 437 3.25 -19.73 -8.80
C ARG A 437 2.12 -19.36 -7.85
N ALA A 438 1.58 -18.14 -7.94
CA ALA A 438 0.44 -17.75 -7.13
C ALA A 438 -0.82 -18.52 -7.54
N SER A 439 -1.58 -19.01 -6.54
CA SER A 439 -2.86 -19.63 -6.81
C SER A 439 -3.88 -18.61 -7.34
N GLU A 440 -4.88 -19.08 -8.09
CA GLU A 440 -5.95 -18.23 -8.58
C GLU A 440 -6.69 -17.51 -7.43
N ALA A 441 -6.80 -18.15 -6.27
CA ALA A 441 -7.40 -17.56 -5.08
C ALA A 441 -6.60 -16.35 -4.58
N VAL A 442 -5.27 -16.46 -4.49
CA VAL A 442 -4.38 -15.34 -4.11
C VAL A 442 -4.46 -14.20 -5.11
N VAL A 443 -4.43 -14.53 -6.41
CA VAL A 443 -4.55 -13.51 -7.46
C VAL A 443 -5.89 -12.78 -7.35
N ASN A 444 -7.00 -13.51 -7.20
CA ASN A 444 -8.32 -12.91 -7.06
C ASN A 444 -8.43 -12.04 -5.81
N GLU A 445 -7.87 -12.48 -4.69
CA GLU A 445 -7.85 -11.70 -3.43
C GLU A 445 -7.12 -10.38 -3.61
N VAL A 446 -5.90 -10.40 -4.17
CA VAL A 446 -5.12 -9.18 -4.42
C VAL A 446 -5.91 -8.17 -5.25
N PHE A 447 -6.56 -8.62 -6.34
CA PHE A 447 -7.29 -7.70 -7.24
C PHE A 447 -8.68 -7.30 -6.72
N SER A 448 -9.26 -8.01 -5.76
CA SER A 448 -10.55 -7.67 -5.16
C SER A 448 -10.55 -6.30 -4.45
N HIS A 449 -9.38 -5.88 -3.96
CA HIS A 449 -9.17 -4.60 -3.27
C HIS A 449 -8.91 -3.42 -4.20
N PHE A 450 -8.86 -3.65 -5.51
CA PHE A 450 -8.63 -2.60 -6.49
C PHE A 450 -9.89 -1.82 -6.83
N CYS A 451 -9.70 -0.59 -7.30
CA CYS A 451 -10.81 0.18 -7.87
C CYS A 451 -11.28 -0.43 -9.20
N VAL A 452 -12.57 -0.37 -9.48
CA VAL A 452 -13.13 -0.66 -10.81
C VAL A 452 -12.55 0.36 -11.80
N GLY A 453 -12.06 -0.12 -12.96
CA GLY A 453 -11.43 0.73 -13.97
C GLY A 453 -9.87 0.76 -13.91
N LYS A 454 -9.30 -0.03 -12.97
CA LYS A 454 -7.85 -0.28 -12.86
C LYS A 454 -7.50 -1.74 -13.06
#